data_7ccfe01a24a25284bb2dbff4a68ea6c5
#
_entry.id   7ccfe01a24a25284bb2dbff4a68ea6c5
#
_cell.length_a   1.000
_cell.length_b   1.000
_cell.length_c   1.000
_cell.angle_alpha   90.00
_cell.angle_beta   90.00
_cell.angle_gamma   90.00
#
_symmetry.space_group_name_H-M   'P 1'
#
loop_
_entity.id
_entity.type
_entity.pdbx_description
1 polymer ?
#
loop_
_entity_poly.entity_id
_entity_poly.type
_entity_poly.pdbx_seq_one_letter_code
_entity_poly.pdbx_strand_id
1 'polypeptide(L)'
;VKRGCDRAFIIADMPFGSYQESPEQAFRNAVTLMAAGAQMVKLEGGQEMAATVAFLVQRGIPVCGHIGLTPQSVHALGGYKVQGKGEAAAQRLKNDAIALQNAGATMIVLEAIPAVLATEVTASLQIITIGIGAGKDTSGQVTVLHDAFDIPPGKKAKFVRNFMDGATSIHDAACRA
;
A
#
# COMPACT_ATOMS: atom_id res chain seq x y z
N VAL A 1 -4.12 11.85 -13.29
CA VAL A 1 -4.64 12.02 -11.93
C VAL A 1 -4.41 13.44 -11.46
N LYS A 2 -3.18 13.95 -11.40
CA LYS A 2 -2.88 15.30 -10.88
C LYS A 2 -3.72 16.42 -11.52
N ARG A 3 -3.94 16.36 -12.84
CA ARG A 3 -4.75 17.38 -13.56
C ARG A 3 -6.22 17.45 -13.13
N GLY A 4 -6.74 16.37 -12.54
CA GLY A 4 -8.12 16.31 -12.05
C GLY A 4 -8.22 16.19 -10.52
N CYS A 5 -7.13 16.48 -9.79
CA CYS A 5 -7.10 16.33 -8.35
C CYS A 5 -6.41 17.54 -7.70
N ASP A 6 -7.20 18.40 -7.05
CA ASP A 6 -6.71 19.66 -6.46
C ASP A 6 -6.49 19.55 -4.95
N ARG A 7 -7.17 18.64 -4.25
CA ARG A 7 -7.17 18.56 -2.79
C ARG A 7 -6.55 17.30 -2.22
N ALA A 8 -6.69 16.15 -2.89
CA ALA A 8 -6.19 14.88 -2.35
C ALA A 8 -4.67 14.78 -2.45
N PHE A 9 -4.06 14.16 -1.44
CA PHE A 9 -2.65 13.80 -1.44
C PHE A 9 -2.42 12.64 -2.42
N ILE A 10 -1.51 12.81 -3.37
CA ILE A 10 -1.27 11.85 -4.44
C ILE A 10 -0.06 11.00 -4.10
N ILE A 11 -0.29 9.71 -3.90
CA ILE A 11 0.73 8.69 -3.77
C ILE A 11 0.79 7.92 -5.08
N ALA A 12 1.96 7.83 -5.71
CA ALA A 12 2.14 7.13 -6.97
C ALA A 12 2.81 5.77 -6.75
N ASP A 13 2.17 4.71 -7.22
CA ASP A 13 2.76 3.37 -7.19
C ASP A 13 3.92 3.27 -8.17
N MET A 14 5.06 2.80 -7.69
CA MET A 14 6.17 2.43 -8.54
C MET A 14 5.87 1.08 -9.21
N PRO A 15 5.87 1.00 -10.55
CA PRO A 15 5.59 -0.25 -11.25
C PRO A 15 6.61 -1.35 -10.93
N PHE A 16 6.17 -2.61 -11.01
CA PHE A 16 7.08 -3.75 -10.92
C PHE A 16 8.24 -3.60 -11.93
N GLY A 17 9.46 -3.90 -11.48
CA GLY A 17 10.68 -3.74 -12.28
C GLY A 17 11.26 -2.33 -12.26
N SER A 18 10.62 -1.36 -11.61
CA SER A 18 11.09 0.03 -11.60
C SER A 18 11.90 0.42 -10.35
N TYR A 19 11.99 -0.46 -9.34
CA TYR A 19 12.66 -0.16 -8.07
C TYR A 19 13.40 -1.35 -7.45
N GLN A 20 13.24 -2.56 -8.00
CA GLN A 20 13.80 -3.78 -7.39
C GLN A 20 15.26 -4.01 -7.77
N GLU A 21 15.73 -3.47 -8.89
CA GLU A 21 17.09 -3.70 -9.40
C GLU A 21 18.16 -3.02 -8.52
N SER A 22 17.97 -1.73 -8.25
CA SER A 22 18.87 -0.95 -7.41
C SER A 22 18.22 0.31 -6.84
N PRO A 23 18.74 0.88 -5.74
CA PRO A 23 18.28 2.18 -5.21
C PRO A 23 18.39 3.32 -6.22
N GLU A 24 19.40 3.32 -7.09
CA GLU A 24 19.61 4.32 -8.13
C GLU A 24 18.55 4.22 -9.23
N GLN A 25 18.17 2.99 -9.62
CA GLN A 25 17.04 2.78 -10.55
C GLN A 25 15.76 3.29 -9.92
N ALA A 26 15.48 2.93 -8.66
CA ALA A 26 14.31 3.39 -7.94
C ALA A 26 14.24 4.92 -7.89
N PHE A 27 15.37 5.58 -7.62
CA PHE A 27 15.44 7.04 -7.58
C PHE A 27 15.08 7.68 -8.93
N ARG A 28 15.68 7.22 -10.03
CA ARG A 28 15.39 7.77 -11.38
C ARG A 28 13.91 7.64 -11.72
N ASN A 29 13.29 6.50 -11.40
CA ASN A 29 11.88 6.27 -11.68
C ASN A 29 10.95 7.05 -10.74
N ALA A 30 11.30 7.15 -9.45
CA ALA A 30 10.57 7.96 -8.49
C ALA A 30 10.56 9.45 -8.87
N VAL A 31 11.69 10.00 -9.33
CA VAL A 31 11.77 11.39 -9.83
C VAL A 31 10.77 11.63 -10.95
N THR A 32 10.58 10.68 -11.86
CA THR A 32 9.60 10.80 -12.95
C THR A 32 8.17 10.92 -12.40
N LEU A 33 7.83 10.12 -11.40
CA LEU A 33 6.51 10.15 -10.75
C LEU A 33 6.29 11.45 -9.98
N MET A 34 7.31 11.90 -9.24
CA MET A 34 7.26 13.18 -8.51
C MET A 34 7.11 14.36 -9.47
N ALA A 35 7.85 14.38 -10.57
CA ALA A 35 7.73 15.42 -11.61
C ALA A 35 6.36 15.43 -12.30
N ALA A 36 5.71 14.26 -12.40
CA ALA A 36 4.33 14.15 -12.89
C ALA A 36 3.26 14.64 -11.88
N GLY A 37 3.68 15.02 -10.67
CA GLY A 37 2.83 15.62 -9.64
C GLY A 37 2.43 14.71 -8.49
N ALA A 38 3.10 13.56 -8.32
CA ALA A 38 3.00 12.79 -7.09
C ALA A 38 3.65 13.57 -5.93
N GLN A 39 3.16 13.35 -4.72
CA GLN A 39 3.68 13.94 -3.49
C GLN A 39 4.42 12.89 -2.64
N MET A 40 4.25 11.62 -2.98
CA MET A 40 4.90 10.47 -2.37
C MET A 40 4.92 9.33 -3.39
N VAL A 41 5.90 8.44 -3.31
CA VAL A 41 5.91 7.18 -4.06
C VAL A 41 5.60 6.00 -3.14
N LYS A 42 4.95 4.94 -3.70
CA LYS A 42 4.74 3.70 -2.98
C LYS A 42 5.53 2.57 -3.65
N LEU A 43 6.11 1.70 -2.84
CA LEU A 43 6.81 0.50 -3.28
C LEU A 43 6.50 -0.68 -2.35
N GLU A 44 6.56 -1.89 -2.89
CA GLU A 44 6.23 -3.14 -2.22
C GLU A 44 7.50 -3.86 -1.75
N GLY A 45 7.43 -4.48 -0.58
CA GLY A 45 8.49 -5.26 0.05
C GLY A 45 8.81 -4.78 1.46
N GLY A 46 9.43 -5.65 2.24
CA GLY A 46 9.78 -5.44 3.65
C GLY A 46 11.24 -5.02 3.85
N GLN A 47 11.95 -5.74 4.71
CA GLN A 47 13.33 -5.45 5.07
C GLN A 47 14.29 -5.38 3.87
N GLU A 48 14.04 -6.17 2.84
CA GLU A 48 14.82 -6.18 1.60
C GLU A 48 14.77 -4.86 0.84
N MET A 49 13.71 -4.06 1.06
CA MET A 49 13.55 -2.73 0.45
C MET A 49 14.02 -1.58 1.35
N ALA A 50 14.41 -1.86 2.58
CA ALA A 50 14.79 -0.80 3.53
C ALA A 50 15.93 0.09 3.01
N ALA A 51 16.94 -0.49 2.37
CA ALA A 51 18.05 0.28 1.77
C ALA A 51 17.57 1.21 0.64
N THR A 52 16.67 0.73 -0.21
CA THR A 52 16.06 1.53 -1.28
C THR A 52 15.21 2.66 -0.69
N VAL A 53 14.40 2.38 0.32
CA VAL A 53 13.60 3.40 1.02
C VAL A 53 14.50 4.48 1.62
N ALA A 54 15.54 4.09 2.35
CA ALA A 54 16.49 5.04 2.95
C ALA A 54 17.18 5.91 1.89
N PHE A 55 17.55 5.31 0.76
CA PHE A 55 18.19 6.01 -0.35
C PHE A 55 17.28 7.09 -0.95
N LEU A 56 16.00 6.78 -1.15
CA LEU A 56 14.99 7.71 -1.66
C LEU A 56 14.72 8.84 -0.66
N VAL A 57 14.48 8.49 0.60
CA VAL A 57 14.14 9.45 1.67
C VAL A 57 15.29 10.44 1.91
N GLN A 58 16.54 9.98 1.95
CA GLN A 58 17.72 10.84 2.11
C GLN A 58 17.89 11.84 0.96
N ARG A 59 17.25 11.60 -0.19
CA ARG A 59 17.25 12.49 -1.36
C ARG A 59 15.96 13.29 -1.51
N GLY A 60 15.14 13.35 -0.45
CA GLY A 60 13.96 14.18 -0.39
C GLY A 60 12.71 13.59 -1.05
N ILE A 61 12.68 12.29 -1.37
CA ILE A 61 11.50 11.62 -1.91
C ILE A 61 10.74 10.95 -0.76
N PRO A 62 9.52 11.39 -0.42
CA PRO A 62 8.68 10.72 0.56
C PRO A 62 8.25 9.32 0.08
N VAL A 63 8.32 8.33 0.99
CA VAL A 63 8.03 6.94 0.64
C VAL A 63 6.92 6.36 1.52
N CYS A 64 5.97 5.70 0.88
CA CYS A 64 5.01 4.78 1.46
C CYS A 64 5.51 3.35 1.22
N GLY A 65 5.70 2.57 2.28
CA GLY A 65 5.93 1.14 2.17
C GLY A 65 4.65 0.37 1.88
N HIS A 66 4.78 -0.91 1.48
CA HIS A 66 3.63 -1.81 1.32
C HIS A 66 4.06 -3.23 1.66
N ILE A 67 3.45 -3.80 2.69
CA ILE A 67 3.72 -5.16 3.18
C ILE A 67 2.42 -5.95 3.38
N GLY A 68 2.56 -7.23 3.64
CA GLY A 68 1.47 -8.19 3.66
C GLY A 68 1.35 -8.86 2.30
N LEU A 69 0.18 -8.88 1.73
CA LEU A 69 0.01 -9.24 0.32
C LEU A 69 0.59 -8.11 -0.53
N THR A 70 1.56 -8.44 -1.34
CA THR A 70 2.18 -7.54 -2.32
C THR A 70 1.80 -8.01 -3.71
N PRO A 71 0.80 -7.36 -4.37
CA PRO A 71 0.27 -7.82 -5.66
C PRO A 71 1.31 -7.98 -6.76
N GLN A 72 2.34 -7.14 -6.76
CA GLN A 72 3.45 -7.24 -7.73
C GLN A 72 4.26 -8.53 -7.56
N SER A 73 4.26 -9.11 -6.37
CA SER A 73 4.95 -10.37 -6.05
C SER A 73 4.00 -11.57 -5.97
N VAL A 74 2.78 -11.45 -6.50
CA VAL A 74 1.71 -12.46 -6.35
C VAL A 74 2.11 -13.86 -6.82
N HIS A 75 2.94 -13.96 -7.85
CA HIS A 75 3.44 -15.25 -8.34
C HIS A 75 4.41 -15.91 -7.35
N ALA A 76 5.29 -15.14 -6.72
CA ALA A 76 6.20 -15.63 -5.69
C ALA A 76 5.45 -16.02 -4.40
N LEU A 77 4.37 -15.32 -4.07
CA LEU A 77 3.49 -15.61 -2.93
C LEU A 77 2.54 -16.79 -3.19
N GLY A 78 2.48 -17.31 -4.41
CA GLY A 78 1.59 -18.41 -4.79
C GLY A 78 0.11 -18.01 -4.83
N GLY A 79 -0.20 -16.77 -5.19
CA GLY A 79 -1.54 -16.22 -5.38
C GLY A 79 -1.97 -15.20 -4.32
N TYR A 80 -3.18 -14.70 -4.45
CA TYR A 80 -3.79 -13.74 -3.52
C TYR A 80 -4.20 -14.41 -2.21
N LYS A 81 -3.29 -14.48 -1.27
CA LYS A 81 -3.48 -15.17 0.03
C LYS A 81 -3.21 -14.22 1.18
N VAL A 82 -3.94 -14.40 2.29
CA VAL A 82 -3.68 -13.69 3.54
C VAL A 82 -2.26 -14.01 4.02
N GLN A 83 -1.47 -12.97 4.27
CA GLN A 83 -0.10 -13.02 4.76
C GLN A 83 -0.06 -12.88 6.29
N GLY A 84 1.08 -13.20 6.91
CA GLY A 84 1.25 -13.04 8.36
C GLY A 84 0.48 -14.06 9.21
N LYS A 85 0.08 -15.20 8.65
CA LYS A 85 -0.54 -16.30 9.40
C LYS A 85 0.53 -17.13 10.13
N GLY A 86 0.29 -17.38 11.42
CA GLY A 86 1.23 -18.07 12.29
C GLY A 86 2.32 -17.13 12.85
N GLU A 87 2.91 -17.53 13.96
CA GLU A 87 3.79 -16.69 14.77
C GLU A 87 5.04 -16.20 14.00
N ALA A 88 5.72 -17.08 13.31
CA ALA A 88 6.94 -16.73 12.55
C ALA A 88 6.64 -15.74 11.41
N ALA A 89 5.51 -15.89 10.69
CA ALA A 89 5.13 -14.99 9.61
C ALA A 89 4.65 -13.65 10.15
N ALA A 90 3.94 -13.63 11.27
CA ALA A 90 3.53 -12.42 11.96
C ALA A 90 4.74 -11.62 12.46
N GLN A 91 5.71 -12.29 13.08
CA GLN A 91 6.93 -11.64 13.57
C GLN A 91 7.75 -11.05 12.42
N ARG A 92 7.86 -11.76 11.29
CA ARG A 92 8.53 -11.23 10.08
C ARG A 92 7.88 -9.94 9.62
N LEU A 93 6.56 -9.92 9.51
CA LEU A 93 5.81 -8.75 9.07
C LEU A 93 5.97 -7.55 10.02
N LYS A 94 6.02 -7.79 11.33
CA LYS A 94 6.36 -6.75 12.33
C LYS A 94 7.77 -6.19 12.12
N ASN A 95 8.74 -7.06 11.87
CA ASN A 95 10.12 -6.66 11.62
C ASN A 95 10.24 -5.86 10.32
N ASP A 96 9.50 -6.25 9.26
CA ASP A 96 9.43 -5.54 7.99
C ASP A 96 8.89 -4.12 8.18
N ALA A 97 7.79 -3.97 8.93
CA ALA A 97 7.19 -2.68 9.23
C ALA A 97 8.16 -1.74 9.97
N ILE A 98 8.83 -2.26 11.00
CA ILE A 98 9.83 -1.50 11.78
C ILE A 98 11.02 -1.12 10.90
N ALA A 99 11.50 -2.02 10.04
CA ALA A 99 12.63 -1.76 9.16
C ALA A 99 12.32 -0.63 8.17
N LEU A 100 11.11 -0.61 7.59
CA LEU A 100 10.68 0.44 6.68
C LEU A 100 10.53 1.80 7.40
N GLN A 101 9.95 1.81 8.61
CA GLN A 101 9.90 3.03 9.43
C GLN A 101 11.31 3.56 9.72
N ASN A 102 12.23 2.70 10.15
CA ASN A 102 13.61 3.09 10.46
C ASN A 102 14.37 3.56 9.21
N ALA A 103 14.00 3.08 8.04
CA ALA A 103 14.51 3.56 6.76
C ALA A 103 13.95 4.94 6.36
N GLY A 104 12.96 5.47 7.10
CA GLY A 104 12.39 6.79 6.90
C GLY A 104 11.08 6.81 6.12
N ALA A 105 10.44 5.67 5.87
CA ALA A 105 9.07 5.67 5.38
C ALA A 105 8.17 6.41 6.37
N THR A 106 7.22 7.20 5.87
CA THR A 106 6.28 7.97 6.69
C THR A 106 4.86 7.42 6.64
N MET A 107 4.64 6.44 5.79
CA MET A 107 3.38 5.73 5.64
C MET A 107 3.65 4.28 5.23
N ILE A 108 2.75 3.37 5.58
CA ILE A 108 2.82 1.96 5.17
C ILE A 108 1.43 1.41 4.89
N VAL A 109 1.29 0.71 3.78
CA VAL A 109 0.09 -0.10 3.47
C VAL A 109 0.25 -1.48 4.07
N LEU A 110 -0.81 -1.95 4.73
CA LEU A 110 -0.96 -3.29 5.30
C LEU A 110 -2.08 -4.00 4.51
N GLU A 111 -1.71 -4.93 3.62
CA GLU A 111 -2.68 -5.60 2.76
C GLU A 111 -2.88 -7.06 3.14
N ALA A 112 -4.16 -7.47 3.26
CA ALA A 112 -4.59 -8.85 3.44
C ALA A 112 -3.81 -9.59 4.54
N ILE A 113 -3.78 -9.01 5.73
CA ILE A 113 -3.18 -9.58 6.95
C ILE A 113 -4.27 -9.76 8.03
N PRO A 114 -4.08 -10.62 9.04
CA PRO A 114 -5.01 -10.74 10.16
C PRO A 114 -5.24 -9.40 10.87
N ALA A 115 -6.49 -9.07 11.19
CA ALA A 115 -6.83 -7.80 11.84
C ALA A 115 -6.08 -7.57 13.16
N VAL A 116 -5.94 -8.62 13.98
CA VAL A 116 -5.16 -8.55 15.24
C VAL A 116 -3.70 -8.16 14.98
N LEU A 117 -3.08 -8.76 13.95
CA LEU A 117 -1.71 -8.42 13.58
C LEU A 117 -1.60 -6.97 13.07
N ALA A 118 -2.58 -6.50 12.29
CA ALA A 118 -2.61 -5.11 11.82
C ALA A 118 -2.71 -4.13 12.99
N THR A 119 -3.55 -4.43 14.01
CA THR A 119 -3.65 -3.64 15.23
C THR A 119 -2.31 -3.58 15.98
N GLU A 120 -1.64 -4.71 16.14
CA GLU A 120 -0.34 -4.80 16.81
C GLU A 120 0.76 -4.02 16.05
N VAL A 121 0.81 -4.17 14.71
CA VAL A 121 1.75 -3.42 13.86
C VAL A 121 1.48 -1.92 13.96
N THR A 122 0.22 -1.51 13.86
CA THR A 122 -0.16 -0.11 13.97
C THR A 122 0.26 0.50 15.32
N ALA A 123 0.04 -0.23 16.42
CA ALA A 123 0.43 0.22 17.75
C ALA A 123 1.95 0.30 17.96
N SER A 124 2.74 -0.47 17.20
CA SER A 124 4.20 -0.51 17.30
C SER A 124 4.91 0.56 16.48
N LEU A 125 4.21 1.24 15.57
CA LEU A 125 4.77 2.22 14.65
C LEU A 125 4.42 3.65 15.06
N GLN A 126 5.25 4.60 14.63
CA GLN A 126 5.03 6.04 14.73
C GLN A 126 4.51 6.66 13.42
N ILE A 127 4.46 5.87 12.35
CA ILE A 127 4.06 6.29 11.02
C ILE A 127 2.61 5.89 10.73
N ILE A 128 2.02 6.50 9.69
CA ILE A 128 0.63 6.23 9.28
C ILE A 128 0.53 4.82 8.68
N THR A 129 -0.42 4.03 9.17
CA THR A 129 -0.77 2.72 8.60
C THR A 129 -2.07 2.82 7.81
N ILE A 130 -2.08 2.29 6.59
CA ILE A 130 -3.26 2.23 5.72
C ILE A 130 -3.64 0.77 5.49
N GLY A 131 -4.83 0.38 5.92
CA GLY A 131 -5.31 -1.00 5.80
C GLY A 131 -6.11 -1.26 4.53
N ILE A 132 -5.90 -2.44 3.95
CA ILE A 132 -6.80 -3.03 2.95
C ILE A 132 -6.89 -4.53 3.20
N GLY A 133 -8.08 -5.00 3.61
CA GLY A 133 -8.24 -6.38 4.09
C GLY A 133 -7.41 -6.70 5.34
N ALA A 134 -7.18 -5.70 6.20
CA ALA A 134 -6.36 -5.76 7.40
C ALA A 134 -7.15 -5.43 8.69
N GLY A 135 -8.47 -5.42 8.63
CA GLY A 135 -9.33 -4.96 9.74
C GLY A 135 -9.45 -3.43 9.78
N LYS A 136 -10.10 -2.92 10.83
CA LYS A 136 -10.48 -1.50 10.95
C LYS A 136 -9.51 -0.65 11.78
N ASP A 137 -8.58 -1.27 12.50
CA ASP A 137 -7.76 -0.63 13.54
C ASP A 137 -6.39 -0.14 13.01
N THR A 138 -6.34 0.25 11.73
CA THR A 138 -5.25 1.00 11.11
C THR A 138 -5.56 2.50 11.12
N SER A 139 -4.57 3.35 10.87
CA SER A 139 -4.75 4.81 10.86
C SER A 139 -5.71 5.30 9.77
N GLY A 140 -5.82 4.56 8.68
CA GLY A 140 -6.73 4.83 7.57
C GLY A 140 -6.98 3.56 6.75
N GLN A 141 -7.86 3.66 5.75
CA GLN A 141 -8.24 2.57 4.86
C GLN A 141 -8.06 2.99 3.41
N VAL A 142 -7.78 2.04 2.55
CA VAL A 142 -7.77 2.23 1.10
C VAL A 142 -8.65 1.19 0.42
N THR A 143 -9.28 1.58 -0.67
CA THR A 143 -10.10 0.71 -1.50
C THR A 143 -9.69 0.87 -2.96
N VAL A 144 -9.61 -0.25 -3.69
CA VAL A 144 -9.37 -0.22 -5.13
C VAL A 144 -10.62 0.29 -5.82
N LEU A 145 -10.48 1.33 -6.65
CA LEU A 145 -11.60 1.97 -7.36
C LEU A 145 -12.45 0.96 -8.15
N HIS A 146 -11.80 0.03 -8.85
CA HIS A 146 -12.49 -1.00 -9.63
C HIS A 146 -13.37 -1.89 -8.75
N ASP A 147 -12.87 -2.26 -7.57
CA ASP A 147 -13.62 -3.07 -6.61
C ASP A 147 -14.78 -2.28 -6.00
N ALA A 148 -14.54 -1.00 -5.66
CA ALA A 148 -15.55 -0.10 -5.10
C ALA A 148 -16.77 0.07 -6.02
N PHE A 149 -16.54 0.10 -7.34
CA PHE A 149 -17.58 0.32 -8.34
C PHE A 149 -18.01 -0.93 -9.11
N ASP A 150 -17.70 -2.11 -8.61
CA ASP A 150 -18.14 -3.39 -9.17
C ASP A 150 -17.69 -3.66 -10.63
N ILE A 151 -16.54 -3.13 -11.02
CA ILE A 151 -16.03 -3.22 -12.39
C ILE A 151 -15.50 -4.63 -12.74
N PRO A 152 -14.69 -5.30 -11.86
CA PRO A 152 -14.14 -6.60 -12.21
C PRO A 152 -15.23 -7.68 -12.22
N PRO A 153 -15.27 -8.53 -13.25
CA PRO A 153 -16.13 -9.71 -13.24
C PRO A 153 -15.57 -10.77 -12.26
N GLY A 154 -16.46 -11.48 -11.58
CA GLY A 154 -16.11 -12.65 -10.77
C GLY A 154 -16.14 -12.42 -9.26
N LYS A 155 -15.46 -13.32 -8.53
CA LYS A 155 -15.51 -13.34 -7.07
C LYS A 155 -14.62 -12.25 -6.47
N LYS A 156 -15.24 -11.37 -5.70
CA LYS A 156 -14.53 -10.32 -4.96
C LYS A 156 -13.97 -10.82 -3.64
N ALA A 157 -12.94 -10.14 -3.15
CA ALA A 157 -12.44 -10.38 -1.81
C ALA A 157 -13.52 -10.03 -0.77
N LYS A 158 -13.59 -10.81 0.32
CA LYS A 158 -14.64 -10.65 1.34
C LYS A 158 -14.64 -9.30 2.06
N PHE A 159 -13.52 -8.60 2.06
CA PHE A 159 -13.37 -7.29 2.69
C PHE A 159 -13.75 -6.12 1.78
N VAL A 160 -14.01 -6.37 0.51
CA VAL A 160 -14.41 -5.35 -0.47
C VAL A 160 -15.85 -4.95 -0.22
N ARG A 161 -16.07 -3.64 -0.04
CA ARG A 161 -17.41 -3.04 -0.04
C ARG A 161 -17.74 -2.59 -1.45
N ASN A 162 -18.89 -3.02 -1.95
CA ASN A 162 -19.45 -2.57 -3.21
C ASN A 162 -20.31 -1.32 -2.97
N PHE A 163 -19.86 -0.16 -3.42
CA PHE A 163 -20.60 1.09 -3.26
C PHE A 163 -21.67 1.29 -4.34
N MET A 164 -21.71 0.41 -5.37
CA MET A 164 -22.79 0.38 -6.36
C MET A 164 -24.08 -0.21 -5.80
N ASP A 165 -24.00 -0.96 -4.70
CA ASP A 165 -25.18 -1.55 -4.08
C ASP A 165 -26.16 -0.46 -3.60
N GLY A 166 -27.34 -0.41 -4.24
CA GLY A 166 -28.36 0.59 -3.98
C GLY A 166 -28.02 2.01 -4.48
N ALA A 167 -26.94 2.19 -5.24
CA ALA A 167 -26.61 3.46 -5.88
C ALA A 167 -27.43 3.65 -7.18
N THR A 168 -27.81 4.91 -7.45
CA THR A 168 -28.55 5.28 -8.66
C THR A 168 -27.64 5.61 -9.84
N SER A 169 -26.35 5.83 -9.58
CA SER A 169 -25.32 6.14 -10.58
C SER A 169 -23.92 5.94 -9.98
N ILE A 170 -22.89 5.92 -10.83
CA ILE A 170 -21.48 5.92 -10.39
C ILE A 170 -21.17 7.16 -9.54
N HIS A 171 -21.73 8.32 -9.89
CA HIS A 171 -21.59 9.53 -9.10
C HIS A 171 -22.16 9.37 -7.68
N ASP A 172 -23.38 8.81 -7.57
CA ASP A 172 -24.01 8.51 -6.27
C ASP A 172 -23.17 7.51 -5.47
N ALA A 173 -22.66 6.45 -6.10
CA ALA A 173 -21.76 5.50 -5.47
C ALA A 173 -20.48 6.17 -4.95
N ALA A 174 -19.89 7.06 -5.73
CA ALA A 174 -18.69 7.80 -5.33
C ALA A 174 -18.94 8.75 -4.14
N CYS A 175 -20.12 9.34 -4.04
CA CYS A 175 -20.50 10.16 -2.89
C CYS A 175 -20.74 9.36 -1.60
N ARG A 176 -20.95 8.04 -1.71
CA ARG A 176 -21.16 7.11 -0.58
C ARG A 176 -19.86 6.43 -0.13
N ALA A 177 -18.80 6.47 -0.94
CA ALA A 177 -17.49 5.88 -0.66
C ALA A 177 -16.68 6.73 0.31
#